data_686a0584d406677aa45d6ff3686e9ed9
#
_entry.id   686a0584d406677aa45d6ff3686e9ed9
#
_cell.length_a   1.000
_cell.length_b   1.000
_cell.length_c   1.000
_cell.angle_alpha   90.00
_cell.angle_beta   90.00
_cell.angle_gamma   90.00
#
_symmetry.space_group_name_H-M   'P 1'
#
loop_
_entity.id
_entity.type
_entity.pdbx_description
1 polymer ?
#
loop_
_entity_poly.entity_id
_entity_poly.type
_entity_poly.pdbx_seq_one_letter_code
_entity_poly.pdbx_strand_id
1 'polypeptide(L)'
;RGEMSVRAHDITLLSKSLRPLPEKFHGLTDKEIRYRQRYVDLIMNPESKRNFEIRSQFVAFLRRYLDGLGFMEVETPVLSPIAGGANARPFITHHNAQDIDMYMRIATELHLKRLIVGGLERVYEVGRIFRNEGMDTKHNPEFTTCELYQAYTNLDGMMDILEGILTGAAKEILGTYHVQWLGHDIDLTPSWQRVTMADAVKNVTGADFMACIGDADKGVELAKSVGVDMDGVAHTWGNALYETFDQKVEETLIQPTFITMYPVEVSPLAKRSPELNDPIDQYERFKAQAAKRANGDEEADMMDEDFVMALEYGMPPTGGLGFGIDRCAMMLCGTDSIRDVILFPTMKPLDSDKKVSKEVSAP
;
A
#
# COMPACT_ATOMS: atom_id res chain seq x y z
N ARG A 1 35.04 -24.81 26.33
CA ARG A 1 33.79 -24.08 26.59
C ARG A 1 33.75 -22.80 25.79
N GLY A 2 34.00 -22.41 24.80
CA GLY A 2 34.06 -21.33 23.83
C GLY A 2 33.15 -20.08 24.05
N GLU A 3 32.73 -19.79 25.26
CA GLU A 3 31.96 -18.58 25.57
C GLU A 3 32.89 -17.37 25.71
N MET A 4 32.53 -16.30 25.02
CA MET A 4 33.24 -15.04 25.14
C MET A 4 32.93 -14.41 26.52
N SER A 5 33.96 -14.18 27.34
CA SER A 5 33.85 -13.61 28.66
C SER A 5 34.60 -12.31 28.78
N VAL A 6 34.02 -11.35 29.48
CA VAL A 6 34.64 -10.06 29.81
C VAL A 6 35.06 -10.05 31.26
N ARG A 7 36.36 -9.78 31.53
CA ARG A 7 36.86 -9.54 32.85
C ARG A 7 36.79 -8.05 33.17
N ALA A 8 35.78 -7.67 33.97
CA ALA A 8 35.63 -6.27 34.35
C ALA A 8 36.69 -5.88 35.43
N HIS A 9 37.30 -4.73 35.26
CA HIS A 9 38.18 -4.09 36.28
C HIS A 9 37.41 -3.08 37.10
N ASP A 10 36.38 -2.49 36.52
CA ASP A 10 35.51 -1.51 37.16
C ASP A 10 34.09 -1.57 36.58
N ILE A 11 33.07 -1.20 37.36
CA ILE A 11 31.66 -1.23 37.00
C ILE A 11 31.00 0.06 37.45
N THR A 12 30.47 0.82 36.51
CA THR A 12 29.67 2.02 36.76
C THR A 12 28.21 1.78 36.41
N LEU A 13 27.30 1.99 37.35
CA LEU A 13 25.87 1.93 37.09
C LEU A 13 25.43 3.20 36.33
N LEU A 14 25.05 3.03 35.07
CA LEU A 14 24.65 4.14 34.18
C LEU A 14 23.17 4.49 34.34
N SER A 15 22.30 3.49 34.63
CA SER A 15 20.88 3.71 34.83
C SER A 15 20.29 2.61 35.74
N LYS A 16 19.15 2.92 36.36
CA LYS A 16 18.42 1.96 37.19
C LYS A 16 17.35 1.24 36.40
N SER A 17 17.34 -0.09 36.42
CA SER A 17 16.25 -0.92 35.93
C SER A 17 15.35 -1.32 37.08
N LEU A 18 14.13 -0.78 37.16
CA LEU A 18 13.22 -1.00 38.28
C LEU A 18 12.23 -2.13 38.01
N ARG A 19 12.11 -2.60 36.77
CA ARG A 19 11.20 -3.67 36.39
C ARG A 19 11.98 -4.88 35.91
N PRO A 20 11.67 -6.10 36.43
CA PRO A 20 12.28 -7.33 35.91
C PRO A 20 11.81 -7.56 34.46
N LEU A 21 12.69 -8.13 33.63
CA LEU A 21 12.31 -8.64 32.32
C LEU A 21 11.46 -9.92 32.50
N PRO A 22 10.58 -10.25 31.53
CA PRO A 22 9.93 -11.55 31.46
C PRO A 22 10.94 -12.70 31.51
N GLU A 23 10.49 -13.90 31.87
CA GLU A 23 11.38 -15.05 31.98
C GLU A 23 12.12 -15.33 30.66
N LYS A 24 13.45 -15.47 30.77
CA LYS A 24 14.36 -15.60 29.63
C LYS A 24 14.06 -16.80 28.73
N PHE A 25 13.51 -17.88 29.27
CA PHE A 25 13.29 -19.12 28.54
C PHE A 25 12.02 -19.17 27.71
N HIS A 26 11.01 -18.35 28.01
CA HIS A 26 9.74 -18.30 27.28
C HIS A 26 9.58 -17.05 26.43
N GLY A 27 10.48 -16.06 26.58
CA GLY A 27 10.40 -14.78 25.87
C GLY A 27 9.10 -14.02 26.21
N LEU A 28 8.80 -13.02 25.40
CA LEU A 28 7.52 -12.33 25.40
C LEU A 28 6.66 -12.89 24.26
N THR A 29 5.81 -13.90 24.56
CA THR A 29 5.02 -14.65 23.58
C THR A 29 3.69 -13.99 23.27
N ASP A 30 3.11 -13.23 24.19
CA ASP A 30 1.85 -12.53 23.99
C ASP A 30 2.03 -11.42 22.93
N LYS A 31 1.40 -11.61 21.76
CA LYS A 31 1.49 -10.68 20.62
C LYS A 31 0.98 -9.28 20.97
N GLU A 32 -0.07 -9.16 21.76
CA GLU A 32 -0.61 -7.85 22.14
C GLU A 32 0.35 -7.07 23.03
N ILE A 33 0.95 -7.73 24.02
CA ILE A 33 1.97 -7.13 24.87
C ILE A 33 3.20 -6.74 24.05
N ARG A 34 3.65 -7.59 23.11
CA ARG A 34 4.76 -7.28 22.19
C ARG A 34 4.53 -5.99 21.42
N TYR A 35 3.33 -5.76 20.91
CA TYR A 35 3.00 -4.55 20.15
C TYR A 35 2.89 -3.31 21.04
N ARG A 36 2.35 -3.43 22.25
CA ARG A 36 2.18 -2.32 23.20
C ARG A 36 3.48 -1.95 23.91
N GLN A 37 4.32 -2.94 24.22
CA GLN A 37 5.61 -2.77 24.89
C GLN A 37 6.76 -3.15 23.96
N ARG A 38 6.81 -2.51 22.79
CA ARG A 38 7.81 -2.81 21.76
C ARG A 38 9.25 -2.75 22.29
N TYR A 39 9.57 -1.88 23.24
CA TYR A 39 10.87 -1.81 23.87
C TYR A 39 11.21 -3.09 24.63
N VAL A 40 10.25 -3.77 25.25
CA VAL A 40 10.47 -5.09 25.89
C VAL A 40 10.59 -6.18 24.83
N ASP A 41 9.74 -6.16 23.80
CA ASP A 41 9.80 -7.08 22.67
C ASP A 41 11.18 -7.05 22.00
N LEU A 42 11.73 -5.87 21.73
CA LEU A 42 13.07 -5.71 21.13
C LEU A 42 14.22 -6.23 22.02
N ILE A 43 14.03 -6.24 23.34
CA ILE A 43 15.02 -6.81 24.29
C ILE A 43 14.94 -8.34 24.28
N MET A 44 13.72 -8.88 24.23
CA MET A 44 13.47 -10.31 24.46
C MET A 44 13.48 -11.15 23.18
N ASN A 45 13.09 -10.56 22.05
CA ASN A 45 12.84 -11.25 20.78
C ASN A 45 13.76 -10.71 19.69
N PRO A 46 14.92 -11.37 19.42
CA PRO A 46 15.86 -10.91 18.37
C PRO A 46 15.25 -10.84 16.97
N GLU A 47 14.26 -11.69 16.67
CA GLU A 47 13.54 -11.69 15.40
C GLU A 47 12.78 -10.39 15.17
N SER A 48 12.18 -9.80 16.22
CA SER A 48 11.52 -8.50 16.13
C SER A 48 12.48 -7.40 15.69
N LYS A 49 13.68 -7.40 16.29
CA LYS A 49 14.73 -6.44 15.90
C LYS A 49 15.14 -6.62 14.44
N ARG A 50 15.32 -7.88 14.01
CA ARG A 50 15.68 -8.21 12.63
C ARG A 50 14.64 -7.69 11.62
N ASN A 51 13.34 -7.79 11.91
CA ASN A 51 12.29 -7.27 11.04
C ASN A 51 12.44 -5.76 10.80
N PHE A 52 12.74 -4.98 11.84
CA PHE A 52 12.94 -3.54 11.70
C PHE A 52 14.27 -3.19 11.01
N GLU A 53 15.30 -3.99 11.18
CA GLU A 53 16.56 -3.87 10.45
C GLU A 53 16.32 -4.10 8.94
N ILE A 54 15.63 -5.18 8.56
CA ILE A 54 15.25 -5.48 7.16
C ILE A 54 14.41 -4.34 6.57
N ARG A 55 13.37 -3.88 7.29
CA ARG A 55 12.54 -2.76 6.85
C ARG A 55 13.36 -1.50 6.61
N SER A 56 14.26 -1.16 7.50
CA SER A 56 15.14 0.01 7.36
C SER A 56 16.09 -0.14 6.16
N GLN A 57 16.68 -1.32 5.98
CA GLN A 57 17.53 -1.63 4.83
C GLN A 57 16.75 -1.57 3.51
N PHE A 58 15.48 -2.05 3.50
CA PHE A 58 14.61 -1.97 2.33
C PHE A 58 14.36 -0.52 1.90
N VAL A 59 14.01 0.36 2.83
CA VAL A 59 13.81 1.80 2.51
C VAL A 59 15.11 2.44 2.02
N ALA A 60 16.25 2.12 2.63
CA ALA A 60 17.54 2.63 2.19
C ALA A 60 17.93 2.10 0.79
N PHE A 61 17.67 0.82 0.51
CA PHE A 61 17.86 0.23 -0.81
C PHE A 61 16.98 0.90 -1.87
N LEU A 62 15.68 1.05 -1.57
CA LEU A 62 14.71 1.67 -2.45
C LEU A 62 15.14 3.06 -2.91
N ARG A 63 15.58 3.92 -1.97
CA ARG A 63 16.07 5.25 -2.28
C ARG A 63 17.28 5.20 -3.22
N ARG A 64 18.28 4.39 -2.91
CA ARG A 64 19.46 4.26 -3.78
C ARG A 64 19.12 3.73 -5.17
N TYR A 65 18.17 2.80 -5.25
CA TYR A 65 17.73 2.22 -6.51
C TYR A 65 17.04 3.28 -7.39
N LEU A 66 16.09 4.03 -6.83
CA LEU A 66 15.38 5.07 -7.55
C LEU A 66 16.27 6.26 -7.91
N ASP A 67 17.15 6.70 -7.00
CA ASP A 67 18.16 7.74 -7.28
C ASP A 67 19.09 7.31 -8.42
N GLY A 68 19.49 6.02 -8.43
CA GLY A 68 20.28 5.43 -9.51
C GLY A 68 19.58 5.40 -10.87
N LEU A 69 18.25 5.41 -10.89
CA LEU A 69 17.42 5.55 -12.10
C LEU A 69 17.13 7.01 -12.47
N GLY A 70 17.65 7.98 -11.69
CA GLY A 70 17.48 9.40 -11.91
C GLY A 70 16.13 9.96 -11.43
N PHE A 71 15.46 9.28 -10.50
CA PHE A 71 14.31 9.84 -9.82
C PHE A 71 14.74 10.84 -8.75
N MET A 72 13.92 11.86 -8.54
CA MET A 72 14.05 12.85 -7.47
C MET A 72 13.09 12.50 -6.34
N GLU A 73 13.58 12.32 -5.10
CA GLU A 73 12.72 12.24 -3.92
C GLU A 73 12.14 13.63 -3.63
N VAL A 74 10.83 13.68 -3.42
CA VAL A 74 10.12 14.91 -3.10
C VAL A 74 9.24 14.72 -1.88
N GLU A 75 8.83 15.81 -1.25
CA GLU A 75 7.87 15.81 -0.16
C GLU A 75 6.64 16.64 -0.56
N THR A 76 5.46 16.08 -0.37
CA THR A 76 4.18 16.76 -0.62
C THR A 76 3.41 16.94 0.68
N PRO A 77 2.42 17.84 0.74
CA PRO A 77 1.70 18.12 1.97
C PRO A 77 1.01 16.90 2.58
N VAL A 78 1.16 16.72 3.89
CA VAL A 78 0.39 15.72 4.67
C VAL A 78 -1.03 16.20 4.94
N LEU A 79 -1.21 17.53 5.14
CA LEU A 79 -2.49 18.17 5.35
C LEU A 79 -2.93 18.90 4.08
N SER A 80 -4.15 18.66 3.63
CA SER A 80 -4.72 19.26 2.44
C SER A 80 -6.17 19.74 2.71
N PRO A 81 -6.63 20.84 2.10
CA PRO A 81 -8.03 21.21 2.14
C PRO A 81 -8.93 20.25 1.34
N ILE A 82 -8.35 19.41 0.49
CA ILE A 82 -9.04 18.44 -0.37
C ILE A 82 -8.44 17.06 -0.15
N ALA A 83 -9.28 16.04 0.03
CA ALA A 83 -8.88 14.64 0.02
C ALA A 83 -9.10 14.06 -1.39
N GLY A 84 -8.10 13.36 -1.94
CA GLY A 84 -8.21 12.74 -3.25
C GLY A 84 -6.98 11.89 -3.60
N GLY A 85 -7.06 11.22 -4.77
CA GLY A 85 -6.02 10.35 -5.31
C GLY A 85 -6.13 8.89 -4.88
N ALA A 86 -7.16 8.53 -4.12
CA ALA A 86 -7.50 7.14 -3.77
C ALA A 86 -8.94 7.04 -3.27
N ASN A 87 -9.55 5.87 -3.43
CA ASN A 87 -10.83 5.56 -2.78
C ASN A 87 -10.56 5.15 -1.32
N ALA A 88 -10.68 6.09 -0.39
CA ALA A 88 -10.47 5.84 1.03
C ALA A 88 -11.10 6.94 1.88
N ARG A 89 -11.53 6.60 3.09
CA ARG A 89 -12.04 7.58 4.05
C ARG A 89 -10.87 8.35 4.68
N PRO A 90 -10.81 9.70 4.60
CA PRO A 90 -9.77 10.50 5.21
C PRO A 90 -9.99 10.69 6.72
N PHE A 91 -8.89 10.94 7.45
CA PHE A 91 -8.97 11.61 8.76
C PHE A 91 -9.17 13.11 8.55
N ILE A 92 -10.05 13.70 9.32
CA ILE A 92 -10.35 15.14 9.30
C ILE A 92 -9.74 15.79 10.52
N THR A 93 -9.13 16.96 10.35
CA THR A 93 -8.60 17.80 11.41
C THR A 93 -8.98 19.25 11.16
N HIS A 94 -8.88 20.11 12.18
CA HIS A 94 -9.25 21.53 12.08
C HIS A 94 -8.01 22.43 12.22
N HIS A 95 -7.84 23.37 11.28
CA HIS A 95 -6.80 24.38 11.32
C HIS A 95 -7.29 25.63 12.03
N ASN A 96 -7.03 25.74 13.34
CA ASN A 96 -7.59 26.77 14.22
C ASN A 96 -7.38 28.22 13.74
N ALA A 97 -6.20 28.54 13.19
CA ALA A 97 -5.88 29.91 12.80
C ALA A 97 -6.60 30.37 11.52
N GLN A 98 -7.01 29.42 10.66
CA GLN A 98 -7.74 29.72 9.43
C GLN A 98 -9.22 29.38 9.52
N ASP A 99 -9.63 28.71 10.60
CA ASP A 99 -11.00 28.25 10.84
C ASP A 99 -11.53 27.37 9.68
N ILE A 100 -10.69 26.41 9.22
CA ILE A 100 -11.03 25.49 8.13
C ILE A 100 -10.75 24.05 8.53
N ASP A 101 -11.55 23.12 8.02
CA ASP A 101 -11.27 21.70 8.09
C ASP A 101 -10.22 21.31 7.04
N MET A 102 -9.31 20.44 7.44
CA MET A 102 -8.28 19.86 6.59
C MET A 102 -8.32 18.34 6.69
N TYR A 103 -7.82 17.71 5.67
CA TYR A 103 -7.75 16.26 5.56
C TYR A 103 -6.31 15.79 5.63
N MET A 104 -6.07 14.71 6.37
CA MET A 104 -4.81 13.98 6.24
C MET A 104 -4.80 13.22 4.91
N ARG A 105 -3.69 13.27 4.18
CA ARG A 105 -3.56 12.69 2.83
C ARG A 105 -3.84 11.19 2.82
N ILE A 106 -4.59 10.74 1.84
CA ILE A 106 -4.93 9.34 1.56
C ILE A 106 -4.09 8.75 0.41
N ALA A 107 -3.41 9.60 -0.37
CA ALA A 107 -2.48 9.31 -1.45
C ALA A 107 -1.59 10.53 -1.72
N THR A 108 -0.52 10.35 -2.48
CA THR A 108 0.36 11.44 -2.97
C THR A 108 0.21 11.71 -4.47
N GLU A 109 -0.58 10.90 -5.16
CA GLU A 109 -0.78 10.86 -6.60
C GLU A 109 -0.96 12.24 -7.26
N LEU A 110 -1.95 13.02 -6.81
CA LEU A 110 -2.33 14.27 -7.47
C LEU A 110 -1.22 15.33 -7.39
N HIS A 111 -0.48 15.35 -6.28
CA HIS A 111 0.66 16.26 -6.13
C HIS A 111 1.83 15.84 -7.02
N LEU A 112 2.17 14.55 -7.05
CA LEU A 112 3.27 14.05 -7.87
C LEU A 112 2.99 14.25 -9.37
N LYS A 113 1.75 14.05 -9.82
CA LYS A 113 1.35 14.35 -11.20
C LYS A 113 1.47 15.84 -11.55
N ARG A 114 1.15 16.77 -10.63
CA ARG A 114 1.41 18.20 -10.82
C ARG A 114 2.88 18.51 -11.01
N LEU A 115 3.78 17.79 -10.32
CA LEU A 115 5.22 17.96 -10.50
C LEU A 115 5.67 17.48 -11.89
N ILE A 116 5.07 16.42 -12.42
CA ILE A 116 5.31 15.97 -13.81
C ILE A 116 4.87 17.04 -14.82
N VAL A 117 3.69 17.65 -14.61
CA VAL A 117 3.24 18.80 -15.44
C VAL A 117 4.24 19.95 -15.33
N GLY A 118 4.80 20.18 -14.16
CA GLY A 118 5.84 21.20 -13.92
C GLY A 118 7.22 20.88 -14.51
N GLY A 119 7.38 19.72 -15.19
CA GLY A 119 8.61 19.34 -15.87
C GLY A 119 9.60 18.52 -15.03
N LEU A 120 9.23 18.06 -13.84
CA LEU A 120 10.02 17.08 -13.09
C LEU A 120 9.71 15.67 -13.64
N GLU A 121 10.51 15.22 -14.59
CA GLU A 121 10.22 14.02 -15.39
C GLU A 121 10.21 12.71 -14.59
N ARG A 122 10.87 12.64 -13.44
CA ARG A 122 10.96 11.46 -12.59
C ARG A 122 10.93 11.87 -11.13
N VAL A 123 9.84 11.58 -10.44
CA VAL A 123 9.64 11.93 -9.04
C VAL A 123 9.15 10.73 -8.24
N TYR A 124 9.54 10.65 -6.98
CA TYR A 124 8.97 9.71 -6.03
C TYR A 124 8.85 10.32 -4.64
N GLU A 125 7.96 9.78 -3.85
CA GLU A 125 7.83 10.09 -2.44
C GLU A 125 7.70 8.80 -1.62
N VAL A 126 8.51 8.69 -0.56
CA VAL A 126 8.34 7.68 0.49
C VAL A 126 7.70 8.37 1.69
N GLY A 127 6.41 8.14 1.90
CA GLY A 127 5.66 8.90 2.89
C GLY A 127 4.59 8.12 3.64
N ARG A 128 4.12 8.72 4.74
CA ARG A 128 2.97 8.23 5.50
C ARG A 128 1.67 8.58 4.79
N ILE A 129 0.79 7.60 4.75
CA ILE A 129 -0.58 7.70 4.25
C ILE A 129 -1.52 7.36 5.40
N PHE A 130 -2.69 7.99 5.41
CA PHE A 130 -3.66 7.92 6.50
C PHE A 130 -5.03 7.57 5.94
N ARG A 131 -5.59 6.42 6.34
CA ARG A 131 -6.93 5.97 5.93
C ARG A 131 -7.74 5.62 7.16
N ASN A 132 -8.87 6.28 7.36
CA ASN A 132 -9.75 6.08 8.51
C ASN A 132 -10.65 4.85 8.31
N GLU A 133 -9.99 3.71 8.25
CA GLU A 133 -10.57 2.40 7.95
C GLU A 133 -10.32 1.40 9.09
N GLY A 134 -10.79 0.16 8.91
CA GLY A 134 -10.59 -0.92 9.87
C GLY A 134 -9.12 -1.32 10.03
N MET A 135 -8.83 -1.99 11.15
CA MET A 135 -7.50 -2.53 11.48
C MET A 135 -7.55 -4.05 11.52
N ASP A 136 -6.69 -4.69 10.74
CA ASP A 136 -6.51 -6.14 10.73
C ASP A 136 -5.02 -6.52 10.64
N THR A 137 -4.70 -7.73 10.19
CA THR A 137 -3.33 -8.20 10.01
C THR A 137 -2.62 -7.57 8.81
N LYS A 138 -3.36 -7.04 7.84
CA LYS A 138 -2.84 -6.45 6.60
C LYS A 138 -3.02 -4.92 6.54
N HIS A 139 -3.85 -4.34 7.42
CA HIS A 139 -4.23 -2.93 7.40
C HIS A 139 -3.96 -2.23 8.74
N ASN A 140 -3.38 -1.06 8.65
CA ASN A 140 -3.18 -0.11 9.76
C ASN A 140 -3.62 1.28 9.28
N PRO A 141 -4.30 2.09 10.10
CA PRO A 141 -4.84 3.40 9.64
C PRO A 141 -3.75 4.37 9.19
N GLU A 142 -2.54 4.17 9.67
CA GLU A 142 -1.33 4.89 9.27
C GLU A 142 -0.30 3.89 8.76
N PHE A 143 0.14 4.03 7.52
CA PHE A 143 1.10 3.14 6.87
C PHE A 143 2.03 3.90 5.94
N THR A 144 3.09 3.26 5.48
CA THR A 144 4.08 3.90 4.59
C THR A 144 3.92 3.37 3.17
N THR A 145 3.85 4.28 2.20
CA THR A 145 3.89 3.95 0.77
C THR A 145 5.13 4.54 0.11
N CYS A 146 5.47 4.00 -1.04
CA CYS A 146 6.23 4.69 -2.06
C CYS A 146 5.33 4.88 -3.26
N GLU A 147 5.17 6.12 -3.71
CA GLU A 147 4.57 6.45 -5.01
C GLU A 147 5.60 7.12 -5.88
N LEU A 148 5.64 6.75 -7.15
CA LEU A 148 6.55 7.30 -8.14
C LEU A 148 5.86 7.51 -9.48
N TYR A 149 6.31 8.53 -10.20
CA TYR A 149 5.80 8.89 -11.53
C TYR A 149 6.96 9.22 -12.45
N GLN A 150 6.87 8.73 -13.69
CA GLN A 150 7.88 8.97 -14.72
C GLN A 150 7.20 9.36 -16.04
N ALA A 151 7.61 10.50 -16.57
CA ALA A 151 7.22 10.93 -17.92
C ALA A 151 7.85 10.03 -19.00
N TYR A 152 7.17 9.92 -20.14
CA TYR A 152 7.62 9.19 -21.33
C TYR A 152 7.89 7.70 -21.09
N THR A 153 7.14 7.07 -20.17
CA THR A 153 7.17 5.64 -19.93
C THR A 153 5.76 5.04 -20.02
N ASN A 154 5.67 3.71 -19.97
CA ASN A 154 4.44 2.94 -20.06
C ASN A 154 4.30 1.95 -18.90
N LEU A 155 3.28 1.12 -18.95
CA LEU A 155 3.01 0.08 -17.95
C LEU A 155 4.18 -0.91 -17.79
N ASP A 156 4.80 -1.32 -18.90
CA ASP A 156 5.94 -2.25 -18.86
C ASP A 156 7.12 -1.66 -18.09
N GLY A 157 7.43 -0.38 -18.33
CA GLY A 157 8.48 0.31 -17.58
C GLY A 157 8.20 0.38 -16.07
N MET A 158 6.94 0.55 -15.68
CA MET A 158 6.57 0.54 -14.25
C MET A 158 6.68 -0.86 -13.64
N MET A 159 6.29 -1.90 -14.38
CA MET A 159 6.47 -3.30 -13.94
C MET A 159 7.95 -3.64 -13.79
N ASP A 160 8.82 -3.23 -14.72
CA ASP A 160 10.26 -3.44 -14.64
C ASP A 160 10.88 -2.77 -13.40
N ILE A 161 10.42 -1.56 -13.07
CA ILE A 161 10.90 -0.84 -11.86
C ILE A 161 10.48 -1.61 -10.59
N LEU A 162 9.23 -2.06 -10.47
CA LEU A 162 8.77 -2.78 -9.29
C LEU A 162 9.49 -4.13 -9.14
N GLU A 163 9.60 -4.87 -10.23
CA GLU A 163 10.36 -6.13 -10.28
C GLU A 163 11.81 -5.90 -9.83
N GLY A 164 12.47 -4.89 -10.37
CA GLY A 164 13.84 -4.54 -10.01
C GLY A 164 14.01 -4.13 -8.54
N ILE A 165 13.05 -3.40 -7.97
CA ILE A 165 13.05 -3.02 -6.55
C ILE A 165 12.99 -4.27 -5.67
N LEU A 166 12.01 -5.14 -5.87
CA LEU A 166 11.79 -6.28 -4.96
C LEU A 166 12.85 -7.36 -5.13
N THR A 167 13.21 -7.67 -6.39
CA THR A 167 14.30 -8.62 -6.71
C THR A 167 15.65 -8.15 -6.16
N GLY A 168 15.98 -6.86 -6.40
CA GLY A 168 17.22 -6.27 -5.92
C GLY A 168 17.30 -6.21 -4.40
N ALA A 169 16.20 -5.83 -3.75
CA ALA A 169 16.11 -5.81 -2.29
C ALA A 169 16.29 -7.20 -1.67
N ALA A 170 15.61 -8.21 -2.18
CA ALA A 170 15.75 -9.58 -1.71
C ALA A 170 17.22 -10.06 -1.83
N LYS A 171 17.84 -9.82 -2.99
CA LYS A 171 19.22 -10.20 -3.22
C LYS A 171 20.21 -9.48 -2.33
N GLU A 172 20.08 -8.15 -2.18
CA GLU A 172 21.02 -7.35 -1.38
C GLU A 172 20.85 -7.58 0.13
N ILE A 173 19.60 -7.64 0.62
CA ILE A 173 19.30 -7.67 2.06
C ILE A 173 19.32 -9.09 2.61
N LEU A 174 18.75 -10.05 1.86
CA LEU A 174 18.60 -11.44 2.31
C LEU A 174 19.67 -12.37 1.72
N GLY A 175 20.37 -11.96 0.67
CA GLY A 175 21.36 -12.76 -0.05
C GLY A 175 20.74 -13.82 -0.99
N THR A 176 19.42 -13.87 -1.11
CA THR A 176 18.68 -14.85 -1.91
C THR A 176 17.50 -14.20 -2.61
N TYR A 177 16.98 -14.84 -3.66
CA TYR A 177 15.71 -14.47 -4.29
C TYR A 177 14.52 -15.21 -3.69
N HIS A 178 14.76 -16.25 -2.89
CA HIS A 178 13.72 -17.05 -2.26
C HIS A 178 13.35 -16.51 -0.89
N VAL A 179 12.06 -16.27 -0.68
CA VAL A 179 11.50 -15.73 0.57
C VAL A 179 10.40 -16.66 1.05
N GLN A 180 10.47 -17.08 2.31
CA GLN A 180 9.41 -17.85 2.94
C GLN A 180 8.33 -16.90 3.47
N TRP A 181 7.14 -16.91 2.90
CA TRP A 181 6.05 -16.04 3.30
C TRP A 181 4.70 -16.77 3.24
N LEU A 182 3.88 -16.62 4.29
CA LEU A 182 2.56 -17.24 4.41
C LEU A 182 2.56 -18.77 4.13
N GLY A 183 3.66 -19.45 4.49
CA GLY A 183 3.82 -20.89 4.29
C GLY A 183 4.26 -21.31 2.89
N HIS A 184 4.55 -20.36 2.01
CA HIS A 184 5.00 -20.60 0.65
C HIS A 184 6.44 -20.13 0.45
N ASP A 185 7.15 -20.81 -0.45
CA ASP A 185 8.42 -20.35 -1.00
C ASP A 185 8.15 -19.42 -2.19
N ILE A 186 8.41 -18.13 -2.01
CA ILE A 186 8.20 -17.10 -3.03
C ILE A 186 9.53 -16.89 -3.75
N ASP A 187 9.56 -17.17 -5.05
CA ASP A 187 10.72 -16.96 -5.90
C ASP A 187 10.66 -15.59 -6.59
N LEU A 188 11.48 -14.66 -6.12
CA LEU A 188 11.61 -13.30 -6.66
C LEU A 188 12.63 -13.20 -7.80
N THR A 189 13.10 -14.34 -8.36
CA THR A 189 13.99 -14.31 -9.53
C THR A 189 13.31 -13.61 -10.72
N PRO A 190 14.00 -12.70 -11.44
CA PRO A 190 13.46 -12.15 -12.70
C PRO A 190 13.31 -13.28 -13.74
N SER A 191 12.40 -13.25 -14.69
CA SER A 191 11.36 -12.29 -15.04
C SER A 191 10.02 -12.80 -14.53
N TRP A 192 9.26 -11.91 -13.91
CA TRP A 192 7.96 -12.29 -13.37
C TRP A 192 6.92 -12.44 -14.48
N GLN A 193 5.91 -13.26 -14.21
CA GLN A 193 4.82 -13.45 -15.16
C GLN A 193 4.00 -12.17 -15.33
N ARG A 194 3.62 -11.89 -16.59
CA ARG A 194 2.70 -10.81 -16.97
C ARG A 194 1.52 -11.44 -17.69
N VAL A 195 0.36 -11.42 -17.04
CA VAL A 195 -0.85 -12.11 -17.52
C VAL A 195 -2.01 -11.12 -17.55
N THR A 196 -2.84 -11.17 -18.59
CA THR A 196 -4.07 -10.36 -18.58
C THR A 196 -5.07 -10.96 -17.60
N MET A 197 -5.92 -10.13 -17.00
CA MET A 197 -6.96 -10.62 -16.08
C MET A 197 -7.86 -11.67 -16.76
N ALA A 198 -8.24 -11.45 -18.02
CA ALA A 198 -9.04 -12.39 -18.78
C ALA A 198 -8.34 -13.74 -18.99
N ASP A 199 -7.02 -13.72 -19.31
CA ASP A 199 -6.25 -14.95 -19.46
C ASP A 199 -6.07 -15.66 -18.12
N ALA A 200 -5.83 -14.92 -17.04
CA ALA A 200 -5.71 -15.49 -15.69
C ALA A 200 -7.00 -16.22 -15.30
N VAL A 201 -8.17 -15.59 -15.52
CA VAL A 201 -9.47 -16.19 -15.30
C VAL A 201 -9.67 -17.43 -16.17
N LYS A 202 -9.38 -17.33 -17.47
CA LYS A 202 -9.51 -18.45 -18.40
C LYS A 202 -8.63 -19.63 -18.02
N ASN A 203 -7.39 -19.39 -17.58
CA ASN A 203 -6.45 -20.43 -17.19
C ASN A 203 -6.91 -21.21 -15.93
N VAL A 204 -7.54 -20.55 -14.97
CA VAL A 204 -7.96 -21.14 -13.71
C VAL A 204 -9.37 -21.77 -13.81
N THR A 205 -10.31 -21.06 -14.45
CA THR A 205 -11.73 -21.44 -14.45
C THR A 205 -12.22 -22.07 -15.75
N GLY A 206 -11.50 -21.88 -16.85
CA GLY A 206 -11.92 -22.22 -18.20
C GLY A 206 -12.89 -21.20 -18.83
N ALA A 207 -13.33 -20.19 -18.11
CA ALA A 207 -14.27 -19.18 -18.59
C ALA A 207 -13.56 -18.15 -19.50
N ASP A 208 -13.98 -18.09 -20.76
CA ASP A 208 -13.42 -17.18 -21.76
C ASP A 208 -14.23 -15.89 -21.88
N PHE A 209 -13.88 -14.91 -21.06
CA PHE A 209 -14.53 -13.60 -21.06
C PHE A 209 -14.25 -12.80 -22.35
N MET A 210 -13.16 -13.09 -23.06
CA MET A 210 -12.86 -12.42 -24.31
C MET A 210 -13.83 -12.83 -25.44
N ALA A 211 -14.45 -14.01 -25.35
CA ALA A 211 -15.47 -14.45 -26.30
C ALA A 211 -16.78 -13.64 -26.22
N CYS A 212 -17.00 -12.91 -25.11
CA CYS A 212 -18.19 -12.08 -24.89
C CYS A 212 -17.84 -10.65 -24.43
N ILE A 213 -16.72 -10.11 -24.90
CA ILE A 213 -16.24 -8.79 -24.51
C ILE A 213 -17.30 -7.71 -24.69
N GLY A 214 -17.58 -6.94 -23.64
CA GLY A 214 -18.56 -5.86 -23.63
C GLY A 214 -20.03 -6.27 -23.53
N ASP A 215 -20.33 -7.57 -23.56
CA ASP A 215 -21.68 -8.12 -23.38
C ASP A 215 -21.92 -8.41 -21.88
N ALA A 216 -22.66 -7.51 -21.22
CA ALA A 216 -22.91 -7.59 -19.77
C ALA A 216 -23.67 -8.88 -19.38
N ASP A 217 -24.71 -9.24 -20.13
CA ASP A 217 -25.55 -10.40 -19.82
C ASP A 217 -24.75 -11.70 -19.90
N LYS A 218 -24.00 -11.88 -21.00
CA LYS A 218 -23.14 -13.06 -21.16
C LYS A 218 -21.98 -13.07 -20.17
N GLY A 219 -21.39 -11.93 -19.84
CA GLY A 219 -20.35 -11.85 -18.82
C GLY A 219 -20.85 -12.31 -17.45
N VAL A 220 -21.99 -11.82 -17.00
CA VAL A 220 -22.61 -12.23 -15.74
C VAL A 220 -23.05 -13.70 -15.74
N GLU A 221 -23.61 -14.19 -16.86
CA GLU A 221 -23.98 -15.60 -16.99
C GLU A 221 -22.73 -16.49 -16.92
N LEU A 222 -21.64 -16.10 -17.58
CA LEU A 222 -20.37 -16.82 -17.56
C LEU A 222 -19.76 -16.85 -16.15
N ALA A 223 -19.75 -15.73 -15.42
CA ALA A 223 -19.30 -15.67 -14.01
C ALA A 223 -20.11 -16.63 -13.13
N LYS A 224 -21.44 -16.59 -13.22
CA LYS A 224 -22.33 -17.50 -12.49
C LYS A 224 -22.10 -18.97 -12.83
N SER A 225 -21.79 -19.28 -14.10
CA SER A 225 -21.54 -20.66 -14.55
C SER A 225 -20.32 -21.30 -13.87
N VAL A 226 -19.37 -20.50 -13.41
CA VAL A 226 -18.17 -20.95 -12.65
C VAL A 226 -18.31 -20.74 -11.14
N GLY A 227 -19.53 -20.46 -10.67
CA GLY A 227 -19.87 -20.38 -9.25
C GLY A 227 -19.39 -19.10 -8.58
N VAL A 228 -19.42 -17.97 -9.29
CA VAL A 228 -19.15 -16.62 -8.74
C VAL A 228 -20.43 -16.03 -8.20
N ASP A 229 -20.36 -15.47 -7.00
CA ASP A 229 -21.45 -14.69 -6.43
C ASP A 229 -21.45 -13.29 -7.05
N MET A 230 -22.59 -12.91 -7.65
CA MET A 230 -22.79 -11.63 -8.30
C MET A 230 -23.81 -10.75 -7.54
N ASP A 231 -24.22 -11.12 -6.33
CA ASP A 231 -25.19 -10.37 -5.55
C ASP A 231 -24.63 -9.01 -5.11
N GLY A 232 -25.36 -7.94 -5.44
CA GLY A 232 -24.91 -6.58 -5.15
C GLY A 232 -23.85 -6.01 -6.11
N VAL A 233 -23.39 -6.79 -7.07
CA VAL A 233 -22.39 -6.36 -8.07
C VAL A 233 -23.08 -5.66 -9.24
N ALA A 234 -22.48 -4.56 -9.73
CA ALA A 234 -22.99 -3.85 -10.90
C ALA A 234 -22.99 -4.75 -12.14
N HIS A 235 -24.10 -4.75 -12.89
CA HIS A 235 -24.33 -5.61 -14.04
C HIS A 235 -23.57 -5.13 -15.28
N THR A 236 -22.26 -5.37 -15.29
CA THR A 236 -21.38 -5.06 -16.44
C THR A 236 -20.45 -6.23 -16.74
N TRP A 237 -19.93 -6.29 -17.97
CA TRP A 237 -18.94 -7.30 -18.36
C TRP A 237 -17.67 -7.18 -17.50
N GLY A 238 -17.21 -5.96 -17.25
CA GLY A 238 -15.98 -5.72 -16.50
C GLY A 238 -16.09 -6.10 -15.04
N ASN A 239 -17.22 -5.80 -14.36
CA ASN A 239 -17.42 -6.25 -12.99
C ASN A 239 -17.53 -7.79 -12.92
N ALA A 240 -18.19 -8.44 -13.88
CA ALA A 240 -18.26 -9.90 -13.93
C ALA A 240 -16.88 -10.56 -14.10
N LEU A 241 -16.02 -10.00 -14.94
CA LEU A 241 -14.63 -10.46 -15.09
C LEU A 241 -13.84 -10.24 -13.78
N TYR A 242 -13.94 -9.06 -13.18
CA TYR A 242 -13.23 -8.73 -11.93
C TYR A 242 -13.66 -9.62 -10.77
N GLU A 243 -14.97 -9.80 -10.54
CA GLU A 243 -15.47 -10.66 -9.48
C GLU A 243 -15.06 -12.13 -9.69
N THR A 244 -15.00 -12.58 -10.95
CA THR A 244 -14.50 -13.92 -11.25
C THR A 244 -13.01 -14.05 -10.91
N PHE A 245 -12.22 -13.02 -11.19
CA PHE A 245 -10.81 -12.96 -10.83
C PHE A 245 -10.65 -12.97 -9.30
N ASP A 246 -11.32 -12.08 -8.59
CA ASP A 246 -11.24 -11.92 -7.14
C ASP A 246 -11.60 -13.23 -6.41
N GLN A 247 -12.76 -13.81 -6.73
CA GLN A 247 -13.28 -14.99 -6.02
C GLN A 247 -12.64 -16.32 -6.41
N LYS A 248 -12.00 -16.43 -7.59
CA LYS A 248 -11.51 -17.73 -8.11
C LYS A 248 -10.03 -17.77 -8.42
N VAL A 249 -9.38 -16.63 -8.66
CA VAL A 249 -8.03 -16.59 -9.21
C VAL A 249 -7.04 -15.97 -8.23
N GLU A 250 -7.38 -14.86 -7.56
CA GLU A 250 -6.44 -14.09 -6.76
C GLU A 250 -5.69 -14.94 -5.73
N GLU A 251 -6.42 -15.76 -4.96
CA GLU A 251 -5.81 -16.65 -3.95
C GLU A 251 -4.93 -17.76 -4.53
N THR A 252 -5.01 -18.04 -5.83
CA THR A 252 -4.15 -19.03 -6.51
C THR A 252 -2.80 -18.47 -6.94
N LEU A 253 -2.65 -17.14 -6.93
CA LEU A 253 -1.44 -16.44 -7.36
C LEU A 253 -0.42 -16.40 -6.23
N ILE A 254 0.35 -17.48 -6.09
CA ILE A 254 1.38 -17.60 -5.05
C ILE A 254 2.69 -16.95 -5.47
N GLN A 255 3.10 -17.10 -6.74
CA GLN A 255 4.33 -16.53 -7.25
C GLN A 255 4.14 -15.11 -7.77
N PRO A 256 5.17 -14.26 -7.79
CA PRO A 256 5.09 -12.90 -8.27
C PRO A 256 4.53 -12.86 -9.70
N THR A 257 3.38 -12.21 -9.86
CA THR A 257 2.66 -12.14 -11.13
C THR A 257 2.05 -10.75 -11.31
N PHE A 258 2.30 -10.13 -12.44
CA PHE A 258 1.61 -8.91 -12.83
C PHE A 258 0.30 -9.25 -13.53
N ILE A 259 -0.81 -8.85 -12.96
CA ILE A 259 -2.11 -8.90 -13.63
C ILE A 259 -2.33 -7.57 -14.35
N THR A 260 -2.61 -7.67 -15.65
CA THR A 260 -2.77 -6.51 -16.53
C THR A 260 -4.18 -6.49 -17.13
N MET A 261 -4.52 -5.41 -17.85
CA MET A 261 -5.79 -5.26 -18.55
C MET A 261 -7.02 -5.35 -17.63
N TYR A 262 -6.95 -4.67 -16.48
CA TYR A 262 -8.13 -4.51 -15.62
C TYR A 262 -9.31 -3.87 -16.35
N PRO A 263 -10.57 -4.29 -16.13
CA PRO A 263 -11.76 -3.64 -16.67
C PRO A 263 -11.91 -2.19 -16.23
N VAL A 264 -12.42 -1.30 -17.13
CA VAL A 264 -12.58 0.14 -16.83
C VAL A 264 -13.53 0.39 -15.68
N GLU A 265 -14.48 -0.46 -15.53
CA GLU A 265 -15.52 -0.41 -14.52
C GLU A 265 -14.96 -0.49 -13.10
N VAL A 266 -13.84 -1.20 -12.92
CA VAL A 266 -13.17 -1.40 -11.63
C VAL A 266 -11.84 -0.64 -11.49
N SER A 267 -11.50 0.18 -12.47
CA SER A 267 -10.27 0.98 -12.48
C SER A 267 -10.55 2.43 -12.88
N PRO A 268 -11.36 3.16 -12.11
CA PRO A 268 -11.81 4.50 -12.49
C PRO A 268 -10.68 5.53 -12.60
N LEU A 269 -9.58 5.34 -11.87
CA LEU A 269 -8.44 6.26 -11.82
C LEU A 269 -7.25 5.81 -12.67
N ALA A 270 -7.25 4.56 -13.19
CA ALA A 270 -6.17 4.04 -14.00
C ALA A 270 -6.34 4.38 -15.49
N LYS A 271 -5.24 4.83 -16.08
CA LYS A 271 -5.18 5.17 -17.52
C LYS A 271 -5.13 3.91 -18.39
N ARG A 272 -5.96 3.89 -19.46
CA ARG A 272 -5.95 2.83 -20.48
C ARG A 272 -5.45 3.26 -21.85
N SER A 273 -5.40 4.56 -22.11
CA SER A 273 -5.14 5.13 -23.42
C SER A 273 -4.27 6.39 -23.28
N PRO A 274 -3.52 6.79 -24.32
CA PRO A 274 -2.85 8.10 -24.41
C PRO A 274 -3.76 9.28 -24.09
N GLU A 275 -5.07 9.13 -24.32
CA GLU A 275 -6.08 10.18 -24.10
C GLU A 275 -6.38 10.48 -22.61
N LEU A 276 -5.88 9.71 -21.66
CA LEU A 276 -6.18 9.89 -20.23
C LEU A 276 -5.33 10.93 -19.49
N ASN A 277 -4.46 11.64 -20.18
CA ASN A 277 -3.98 12.94 -19.76
C ASN A 277 -4.91 14.06 -20.27
N ASP A 278 -6.05 13.68 -20.85
CA ASP A 278 -7.07 14.62 -21.30
C ASP A 278 -7.76 15.26 -20.09
N PRO A 279 -7.62 16.57 -19.90
CA PRO A 279 -8.24 17.27 -18.77
C PRO A 279 -9.78 17.18 -18.82
N ILE A 280 -10.40 17.05 -20.01
CA ILE A 280 -11.85 16.95 -20.15
C ILE A 280 -12.35 15.62 -19.60
N ASP A 281 -11.71 14.50 -19.94
CA ASP A 281 -12.06 13.17 -19.40
C ASP A 281 -11.84 13.12 -17.88
N GLN A 282 -10.74 13.68 -17.38
CA GLN A 282 -10.45 13.74 -15.96
C GLN A 282 -11.47 14.59 -15.19
N TYR A 283 -11.88 15.73 -15.76
CA TYR A 283 -12.92 16.56 -15.17
C TYR A 283 -14.26 15.82 -14.99
N GLU A 284 -14.71 15.12 -16.04
CA GLU A 284 -15.97 14.34 -15.99
C GLU A 284 -15.88 13.18 -14.97
N ARG A 285 -14.71 12.56 -14.83
CA ARG A 285 -14.49 11.52 -13.81
C ARG A 285 -14.55 12.08 -12.41
N PHE A 286 -13.85 13.19 -12.12
CA PHE A 286 -13.95 13.87 -10.82
C PHE A 286 -15.36 14.30 -10.50
N LYS A 287 -16.09 14.81 -11.49
CA LYS A 287 -17.49 15.18 -11.34
C LYS A 287 -18.39 13.98 -10.98
N ALA A 288 -18.12 12.82 -11.59
CA ALA A 288 -18.83 11.58 -11.25
C ALA A 288 -18.49 11.11 -9.83
N GLN A 289 -17.22 11.21 -9.39
CA GLN A 289 -16.81 10.89 -8.02
C GLN A 289 -17.43 11.86 -7.01
N ALA A 290 -17.41 13.17 -7.27
CA ALA A 290 -18.04 14.16 -6.42
C ALA A 290 -19.56 13.94 -6.28
N ALA A 291 -20.23 13.48 -7.34
CA ALA A 291 -21.64 13.09 -7.28
C ALA A 291 -21.88 11.85 -6.39
N LYS A 292 -21.01 10.85 -6.43
CA LYS A 292 -21.07 9.68 -5.52
C LYS A 292 -20.92 10.15 -4.06
N ARG A 293 -19.94 11.03 -3.80
CA ARG A 293 -19.70 11.59 -2.46
C ARG A 293 -20.92 12.37 -1.96
N ALA A 294 -21.55 13.18 -2.79
CA ALA A 294 -22.78 13.89 -2.46
C ALA A 294 -23.96 12.96 -2.11
N ASN A 295 -23.95 11.73 -2.63
CA ASN A 295 -24.91 10.68 -2.34
C ASN A 295 -24.52 9.80 -1.12
N GLY A 296 -23.48 10.19 -0.36
CA GLY A 296 -23.09 9.55 0.90
C GLY A 296 -21.91 8.58 0.82
N ASP A 297 -21.24 8.48 -0.33
CA ASP A 297 -20.00 7.71 -0.47
C ASP A 297 -18.81 8.54 0.04
N GLU A 298 -18.44 8.33 1.30
CA GLU A 298 -17.35 9.09 1.95
C GLU A 298 -15.95 8.69 1.43
N GLU A 299 -15.84 7.61 0.66
CA GLU A 299 -14.58 7.14 0.07
C GLU A 299 -14.35 7.73 -1.32
N ALA A 300 -15.38 8.27 -1.96
CA ALA A 300 -15.27 8.89 -3.27
C ALA A 300 -14.45 10.18 -3.22
N ASP A 301 -13.65 10.43 -4.27
CA ASP A 301 -12.79 11.61 -4.39
C ASP A 301 -13.59 12.92 -4.35
N MET A 302 -12.96 13.94 -3.77
CA MET A 302 -13.43 15.33 -3.87
C MET A 302 -12.99 15.91 -5.23
N MET A 303 -13.74 16.92 -5.70
CA MET A 303 -13.33 17.67 -6.89
C MET A 303 -12.07 18.47 -6.58
N ASP A 304 -11.04 18.27 -7.38
CA ASP A 304 -9.79 19.03 -7.33
C ASP A 304 -9.63 19.83 -8.64
N GLU A 305 -10.20 21.04 -8.64
CA GLU A 305 -10.19 21.94 -9.81
C GLU A 305 -8.76 22.39 -10.17
N ASP A 306 -7.88 22.55 -9.18
CA ASP A 306 -6.48 22.92 -9.41
C ASP A 306 -5.71 21.79 -10.11
N PHE A 307 -6.01 20.54 -9.79
CA PHE A 307 -5.43 19.42 -10.49
C PHE A 307 -5.90 19.34 -11.96
N VAL A 308 -7.20 19.55 -12.20
CA VAL A 308 -7.74 19.60 -13.57
C VAL A 308 -7.07 20.74 -14.35
N MET A 309 -7.00 21.92 -13.76
CA MET A 309 -6.32 23.07 -14.37
C MET A 309 -4.82 22.78 -14.65
N ALA A 310 -4.13 22.06 -13.77
CA ALA A 310 -2.76 21.65 -14.02
C ALA A 310 -2.66 20.77 -15.27
N LEU A 311 -3.60 19.83 -15.47
CA LEU A 311 -3.64 18.99 -16.67
C LEU A 311 -3.89 19.78 -17.96
N GLU A 312 -4.61 20.92 -17.89
CA GLU A 312 -4.83 21.81 -19.05
C GLU A 312 -3.54 22.47 -19.55
N TYR A 313 -2.50 22.59 -18.71
CA TYR A 313 -1.16 23.02 -19.16
C TYR A 313 -0.43 21.92 -19.94
N GLY A 314 -0.89 20.69 -19.86
CA GLY A 314 -0.36 19.54 -20.60
C GLY A 314 0.50 18.63 -19.74
N MET A 315 0.05 17.39 -19.55
CA MET A 315 0.82 16.34 -18.90
C MET A 315 1.38 15.37 -19.94
N PRO A 316 2.69 15.12 -20.00
CA PRO A 316 3.26 14.15 -20.92
C PRO A 316 2.72 12.74 -20.64
N PRO A 317 2.81 11.78 -21.58
CA PRO A 317 2.54 10.38 -21.32
C PRO A 317 3.36 9.93 -20.10
N THR A 318 2.69 9.46 -19.05
CA THR A 318 3.32 9.22 -17.74
C THR A 318 2.92 7.85 -17.21
N GLY A 319 3.89 7.07 -16.77
CA GLY A 319 3.68 5.88 -15.95
C GLY A 319 3.74 6.24 -14.47
N GLY A 320 2.85 5.65 -13.69
CA GLY A 320 2.82 5.76 -12.23
C GLY A 320 2.83 4.41 -11.56
N LEU A 321 3.40 4.34 -10.38
CA LEU A 321 3.48 3.14 -9.54
C LEU A 321 3.35 3.54 -8.06
N GLY A 322 2.44 2.89 -7.35
CA GLY A 322 2.30 3.00 -5.91
C GLY A 322 2.34 1.63 -5.22
N PHE A 323 3.09 1.51 -4.14
CA PHE A 323 3.14 0.27 -3.36
C PHE A 323 3.39 0.52 -1.87
N GLY A 324 2.88 -0.40 -1.04
CA GLY A 324 3.01 -0.34 0.41
C GLY A 324 4.37 -0.84 0.89
N ILE A 325 5.19 0.03 1.47
CA ILE A 325 6.48 -0.32 2.08
C ILE A 325 6.30 -1.38 3.18
N ASP A 326 5.25 -1.24 3.99
CA ASP A 326 5.01 -2.17 5.10
C ASP A 326 4.69 -3.58 4.59
N ARG A 327 3.90 -3.72 3.51
CA ARG A 327 3.60 -5.03 2.90
C ARG A 327 4.83 -5.66 2.26
N CYS A 328 5.66 -4.88 1.56
CA CYS A 328 6.94 -5.37 1.04
C CYS A 328 7.86 -5.84 2.17
N ALA A 329 7.91 -5.09 3.28
CA ALA A 329 8.69 -5.49 4.45
C ALA A 329 8.14 -6.76 5.10
N MET A 330 6.81 -6.95 5.19
CA MET A 330 6.21 -8.20 5.68
C MET A 330 6.70 -9.40 4.86
N MET A 331 6.66 -9.30 3.54
CA MET A 331 7.14 -10.36 2.65
C MET A 331 8.62 -10.64 2.86
N LEU A 332 9.48 -9.61 2.84
CA LEU A 332 10.93 -9.78 3.04
C LEU A 332 11.31 -10.32 4.44
N CYS A 333 10.50 -10.04 5.45
CA CYS A 333 10.68 -10.56 6.82
C CYS A 333 10.04 -11.94 7.02
N GLY A 334 9.17 -12.39 6.14
CA GLY A 334 8.40 -13.62 6.29
C GLY A 334 7.34 -13.52 7.40
N THR A 335 6.77 -12.34 7.65
CA THR A 335 5.74 -12.14 8.69
C THR A 335 4.34 -12.06 8.09
N ASP A 336 3.33 -12.45 8.88
CA ASP A 336 1.93 -12.47 8.49
C ASP A 336 1.13 -11.25 8.99
N SER A 337 1.77 -10.37 9.76
CA SER A 337 1.11 -9.19 10.33
C SER A 337 1.89 -7.90 10.07
N ILE A 338 1.18 -6.88 9.58
CA ILE A 338 1.72 -5.53 9.39
C ILE A 338 2.26 -4.93 10.70
N ARG A 339 1.73 -5.36 11.86
CA ARG A 339 2.19 -4.92 13.19
C ARG A 339 3.59 -5.42 13.54
N ASP A 340 4.08 -6.46 12.87
CA ASP A 340 5.44 -6.97 13.06
C ASP A 340 6.50 -6.12 12.36
N VAL A 341 6.09 -5.27 11.42
CA VAL A 341 6.98 -4.36 10.66
C VAL A 341 6.72 -2.87 10.94
N ILE A 342 5.73 -2.55 11.77
CA ILE A 342 5.48 -1.20 12.31
C ILE A 342 5.93 -1.17 13.76
N LEU A 343 6.85 -0.25 14.12
CA LEU A 343 7.41 -0.15 15.48
C LEU A 343 6.32 0.06 16.52
N PHE A 344 5.43 1.00 16.28
CA PHE A 344 4.32 1.35 17.17
C PHE A 344 3.01 1.33 16.37
N PRO A 345 2.42 0.13 16.15
CA PRO A 345 1.17 0.02 15.40
C PRO A 345 0.01 0.60 16.22
N THR A 346 -1.01 1.09 15.53
CA THR A 346 -2.25 1.50 16.18
C THR A 346 -2.91 0.29 16.86
N MET A 347 -3.23 0.45 18.13
CA MET A 347 -3.84 -0.62 18.96
C MET A 347 -5.20 -0.16 19.47
N LYS A 348 -6.13 -1.09 19.64
CA LYS A 348 -7.41 -0.79 20.31
C LYS A 348 -7.12 -0.33 21.75
N PRO A 349 -7.78 0.75 22.23
CA PRO A 349 -7.63 1.20 23.62
C PRO A 349 -7.97 0.07 24.59
N LEU A 350 -7.20 -0.07 25.67
CA LEU A 350 -7.57 -0.92 26.79
C LEU A 350 -8.79 -0.32 27.52
N ASP A 351 -9.53 -1.15 28.25
CA ASP A 351 -10.68 -0.66 29.02
C ASP A 351 -10.28 0.35 30.12
N SER A 352 -9.04 0.26 30.62
CA SER A 352 -8.41 1.28 31.47
C SER A 352 -8.26 2.63 30.78
N ASP A 353 -7.89 2.63 29.51
CA ASP A 353 -7.60 3.84 28.73
C ASP A 353 -8.89 4.58 28.36
N LYS A 354 -9.99 3.83 28.16
CA LYS A 354 -11.33 4.38 27.89
C LYS A 354 -11.91 5.18 29.07
N LYS A 355 -11.47 4.90 30.30
CA LYS A 355 -11.86 5.66 31.49
C LYS A 355 -11.14 7.01 31.54
N VAL A 356 -9.85 7.03 31.23
CA VAL A 356 -9.04 8.27 31.25
C VAL A 356 -9.49 9.24 30.13
N SER A 357 -9.81 8.76 28.94
CA SER A 357 -10.28 9.62 27.84
C SER A 357 -11.64 10.26 28.10
N LYS A 358 -12.52 9.61 28.89
CA LYS A 358 -13.80 10.20 29.31
C LYS A 358 -13.65 11.26 30.40
N GLU A 359 -12.62 11.17 31.24
CA GLU A 359 -12.33 12.17 32.28
C GLU A 359 -11.66 13.44 31.70
N VAL A 360 -10.89 13.30 30.62
CA VAL A 360 -10.23 14.43 29.94
C VAL A 360 -11.19 15.16 28.97
N SER A 361 -12.25 14.51 28.50
CA SER A 361 -13.26 15.10 27.61
C SER A 361 -14.51 15.62 28.33
N ALA A 362 -14.54 15.62 29.64
CA ALA A 362 -15.59 16.32 30.41
C ALA A 362 -15.28 17.83 30.46
N PRO A 363 -16.24 18.71 30.12
CA PRO A 363 -16.04 20.16 30.05
C PRO A 363 -15.75 20.80 31.40
#